data_aa96c4d316bd08c59a032ce06b9d5e30
#
_entry.id   aa96c4d316bd08c59a032ce06b9d5e30
#
_cell.length_a   1.000
_cell.length_b   1.000
_cell.length_c   1.000
_cell.angle_alpha   90.00
_cell.angle_beta   90.00
_cell.angle_gamma   90.00
#
_symmetry.space_group_name_H-M   'P 1'
#
loop_
_entity.id
_entity.type
_entity.pdbx_description
1 polymer ?
#
loop_
_entity_poly.entity_id
_entity_poly.type
_entity_poly.pdbx_seq_one_letter_code
_entity_poly.pdbx_strand_id
1 'polypeptide(L)'
;GSEMCIRDRDLISDGTCTISEVIGCRDDIMVYLMHQGLEPKLAFKIMEITRKGNAKKLFNEDIYKAFEENNVPQWYIESCKKIKYMFPKAHAAAYVTGAVKLCWFKVYYPSEFYSAVLTKHTENIDVKTVLGGKESVRNKIQLIQSNPEATAKDKGMLDALLLIYEMMLRGITFLPVDYKKSRATTYAIEDGNLRLPFLAVEGCGENAAIKLKEVIDKGDFICLEDIQAQSGINSTVLSKLYDMNVFGDLPQSAQISFF
;
A
#
# COMPACT_ATOMS: atom_id res chain seq x y z
N GLY A 1 11.13 -11.53 10.39
CA GLY A 1 11.80 -12.14 9.24
C GLY A 1 11.56 -13.63 9.16
N SER A 2 11.59 -14.23 7.98
CA SER A 2 11.49 -15.67 7.83
C SER A 2 12.75 -16.35 8.37
N GLU A 3 12.66 -17.62 8.79
CA GLU A 3 13.82 -18.43 9.22
C GLU A 3 14.96 -18.43 8.18
N MET A 4 14.63 -18.32 6.90
CA MET A 4 15.58 -18.22 5.80
C MET A 4 16.39 -16.92 5.88
N CYS A 5 15.74 -15.76 6.02
CA CYS A 5 16.44 -14.46 6.11
C CYS A 5 17.35 -14.35 7.35
N ILE A 6 16.97 -14.96 8.47
CA ILE A 6 17.80 -14.99 9.68
C ILE A 6 19.06 -15.80 9.40
N ARG A 7 18.94 -16.98 8.79
CA ARG A 7 20.08 -17.82 8.43
C ARG A 7 21.01 -17.15 7.43
N ASP A 8 20.46 -16.52 6.38
CA ASP A 8 21.26 -15.84 5.36
C ASP A 8 22.11 -14.72 5.99
N ARG A 9 21.50 -13.95 6.91
CA ARG A 9 22.22 -12.95 7.68
C ARG A 9 23.37 -13.56 8.51
N ASP A 10 23.11 -14.68 9.18
CA ASP A 10 24.09 -15.34 10.02
C ASP A 10 25.25 -15.88 9.16
N LEU A 11 24.97 -16.53 8.02
CA LEU A 11 25.95 -17.02 7.06
C LEU A 11 26.84 -15.90 6.47
N ILE A 12 26.25 -14.73 6.24
CA ILE A 12 27.02 -13.56 5.77
C ILE A 12 27.84 -12.96 6.91
N SER A 13 27.29 -12.88 8.12
CA SER A 13 27.95 -12.26 9.27
C SER A 13 29.13 -13.08 9.79
N ASP A 14 29.05 -14.40 9.70
CA ASP A 14 30.17 -15.31 10.12
C ASP A 14 31.19 -15.55 9.00
N GLY A 15 30.98 -14.98 7.81
CA GLY A 15 31.90 -15.07 6.68
C GLY A 15 31.82 -16.39 5.90
N THR A 16 30.79 -17.22 6.14
CA THR A 16 30.59 -18.49 5.41
C THR A 16 30.33 -18.25 3.94
N CYS A 17 29.57 -17.17 3.59
CA CYS A 17 29.30 -16.76 2.22
C CYS A 17 29.10 -15.26 2.12
N THR A 18 29.12 -14.75 0.90
CA THR A 18 28.80 -13.36 0.58
C THR A 18 27.32 -13.19 0.26
N ILE A 19 26.83 -11.94 0.22
CA ILE A 19 25.45 -11.62 -0.19
C ILE A 19 25.13 -12.10 -1.62
N SER A 20 26.15 -12.25 -2.48
CA SER A 20 25.99 -12.72 -3.86
C SER A 20 25.83 -14.24 -3.97
N GLU A 21 26.18 -14.99 -2.92
CA GLU A 21 26.17 -16.45 -2.90
C GLU A 21 24.95 -17.03 -2.20
N VAL A 22 24.23 -16.22 -1.38
CA VAL A 22 22.98 -16.67 -0.77
C VAL A 22 21.89 -16.87 -1.82
N ILE A 23 20.97 -17.80 -1.56
CA ILE A 23 19.89 -18.15 -2.45
C ILE A 23 18.80 -17.04 -2.38
N GLY A 24 18.82 -16.10 -3.32
CA GLY A 24 17.86 -15.02 -3.41
C GLY A 24 16.61 -15.35 -4.26
N CYS A 25 16.76 -16.21 -5.27
CA CYS A 25 15.68 -16.62 -6.15
C CYS A 25 15.90 -18.06 -6.65
N ARG A 26 14.88 -18.66 -7.27
CA ARG A 26 14.98 -20.05 -7.76
C ARG A 26 16.08 -20.23 -8.82
N ASP A 27 16.31 -19.22 -9.63
CA ASP A 27 17.29 -19.27 -10.71
C ASP A 27 18.72 -19.35 -10.17
N ASP A 28 18.97 -18.74 -8.99
CA ASP A 28 20.28 -18.81 -8.33
C ASP A 28 20.64 -20.25 -7.97
N ILE A 29 19.66 -21.08 -7.59
CA ILE A 29 19.89 -22.49 -7.26
C ILE A 29 20.44 -23.23 -8.48
N MET A 30 19.79 -23.06 -9.63
CA MET A 30 20.20 -23.73 -10.85
C MET A 30 21.59 -23.27 -11.31
N VAL A 31 21.79 -21.94 -11.35
CA VAL A 31 23.05 -21.34 -11.80
C VAL A 31 24.22 -21.73 -10.89
N TYR A 32 24.03 -21.66 -9.57
CA TYR A 32 25.05 -22.05 -8.61
C TYR A 32 25.47 -23.52 -8.79
N LEU A 33 24.49 -24.43 -8.85
CA LEU A 33 24.76 -25.85 -9.00
C LEU A 33 25.46 -26.19 -10.33
N MET A 34 25.08 -25.50 -11.41
CA MET A 34 25.77 -25.64 -12.71
C MET A 34 27.23 -25.13 -12.64
N HIS A 35 27.49 -24.04 -11.92
CA HIS A 35 28.85 -23.54 -11.69
C HIS A 35 29.68 -24.48 -10.82
N GLN A 36 29.06 -25.23 -9.92
CA GLN A 36 29.72 -26.29 -9.16
C GLN A 36 30.03 -27.54 -10.02
N GLY A 37 29.49 -27.63 -11.22
CA GLY A 37 29.76 -28.74 -12.15
C GLY A 37 28.60 -29.74 -12.32
N LEU A 38 27.46 -29.54 -11.68
CA LEU A 38 26.31 -30.42 -11.83
C LEU A 38 25.75 -30.35 -13.27
N GLU A 39 25.29 -31.48 -13.74
CA GLU A 39 24.61 -31.59 -15.04
C GLU A 39 23.34 -30.69 -15.07
N PRO A 40 23.12 -29.88 -16.14
CA PRO A 40 22.03 -28.89 -16.20
C PRO A 40 20.64 -29.44 -15.88
N LYS A 41 20.32 -30.65 -16.35
CA LYS A 41 19.01 -31.27 -16.07
C LYS A 41 18.84 -31.62 -14.58
N LEU A 42 19.92 -32.08 -13.95
CA LEU A 42 19.91 -32.38 -12.53
C LEU A 42 19.82 -31.08 -11.69
N ALA A 43 20.59 -30.07 -12.03
CA ALA A 43 20.52 -28.75 -11.40
C ALA A 43 19.11 -28.16 -11.52
N PHE A 44 18.46 -28.24 -12.68
CA PHE A 44 17.07 -27.82 -12.88
C PHE A 44 16.09 -28.64 -11.99
N LYS A 45 16.24 -29.97 -11.93
CA LYS A 45 15.42 -30.84 -11.08
C LYS A 45 15.54 -30.45 -9.60
N ILE A 46 16.76 -30.24 -9.13
CA ILE A 46 17.03 -29.83 -7.74
C ILE A 46 16.39 -28.45 -7.46
N MET A 47 16.53 -27.49 -8.35
CA MET A 47 15.88 -26.18 -8.28
C MET A 47 14.35 -26.31 -8.20
N GLU A 48 13.72 -27.14 -9.05
CA GLU A 48 12.27 -27.35 -9.05
C GLU A 48 11.78 -28.02 -7.75
N ILE A 49 12.52 -28.94 -7.18
CA ILE A 49 12.23 -29.56 -5.89
C ILE A 49 12.32 -28.51 -4.77
N THR A 50 13.39 -27.74 -4.77
CA THR A 50 13.70 -26.74 -3.73
C THR A 50 12.68 -25.60 -3.73
N ARG A 51 12.39 -25.00 -4.89
CA ARG A 51 11.46 -23.88 -4.96
C ARG A 51 10.04 -24.18 -4.48
N LYS A 52 9.64 -25.45 -4.52
CA LYS A 52 8.33 -25.95 -4.04
C LYS A 52 8.35 -26.36 -2.57
N GLY A 53 9.46 -26.18 -1.88
CA GLY A 53 9.62 -26.54 -0.47
C GLY A 53 9.73 -28.04 -0.20
N ASN A 54 10.07 -28.82 -1.20
CA ASN A 54 10.11 -30.29 -1.11
C ASN A 54 11.51 -30.88 -0.90
N ALA A 55 12.56 -30.05 -0.73
CA ALA A 55 13.93 -30.51 -0.63
C ALA A 55 14.15 -31.54 0.49
N LYS A 56 13.58 -31.33 1.67
CA LYS A 56 13.67 -32.28 2.80
C LYS A 56 13.13 -33.67 2.48
N LYS A 57 12.15 -33.78 1.58
CA LYS A 57 11.43 -35.02 1.29
C LYS A 57 11.97 -35.73 0.04
N LEU A 58 12.42 -34.95 -0.94
CA LEU A 58 12.70 -35.44 -2.29
C LEU A 58 14.18 -35.43 -2.67
N PHE A 59 15.08 -34.95 -1.81
CA PHE A 59 16.50 -35.17 -2.00
C PHE A 59 16.83 -36.62 -1.67
N ASN A 60 17.13 -37.40 -2.69
CA ASN A 60 17.48 -38.81 -2.62
C ASN A 60 19.00 -39.04 -2.64
N GLU A 61 19.44 -40.27 -2.52
CA GLU A 61 20.86 -40.68 -2.50
C GLU A 61 21.60 -40.19 -3.74
N ASP A 62 21.01 -40.26 -4.94
CA ASP A 62 21.61 -39.80 -6.17
C ASP A 62 21.90 -38.30 -6.16
N ILE A 63 20.99 -37.50 -5.60
CA ILE A 63 21.18 -36.05 -5.44
C ILE A 63 22.30 -35.76 -4.44
N TYR A 64 22.34 -36.46 -3.30
CA TYR A 64 23.41 -36.26 -2.32
C TYR A 64 24.75 -36.68 -2.87
N LYS A 65 24.86 -37.78 -3.63
CA LYS A 65 26.04 -38.21 -4.33
C LYS A 65 26.54 -37.13 -5.32
N ALA A 66 25.62 -36.56 -6.10
CA ALA A 66 25.93 -35.48 -7.03
C ALA A 66 26.43 -34.22 -6.29
N PHE A 67 25.91 -33.89 -5.12
CA PHE A 67 26.40 -32.79 -4.29
C PHE A 67 27.84 -33.06 -3.80
N GLU A 68 28.13 -34.26 -3.35
CA GLU A 68 29.46 -34.66 -2.89
C GLU A 68 30.48 -34.65 -4.02
N GLU A 69 30.18 -35.27 -5.16
CA GLU A 69 31.02 -35.33 -6.34
C GLU A 69 31.36 -33.92 -6.91
N ASN A 70 30.52 -32.95 -6.70
CA ASN A 70 30.70 -31.58 -7.18
C ASN A 70 31.02 -30.56 -6.06
N ASN A 71 31.40 -31.04 -4.88
CA ASN A 71 31.81 -30.22 -3.74
C ASN A 71 30.80 -29.15 -3.36
N VAL A 72 29.49 -29.43 -3.43
CA VAL A 72 28.43 -28.49 -3.00
C VAL A 72 28.48 -28.37 -1.47
N PRO A 73 28.68 -27.15 -0.92
CA PRO A 73 28.85 -26.97 0.52
C PRO A 73 27.62 -27.38 1.31
N GLN A 74 27.81 -27.94 2.49
CA GLN A 74 26.70 -28.38 3.37
C GLN A 74 25.76 -27.22 3.74
N TRP A 75 26.29 -26.01 3.96
CA TRP A 75 25.46 -24.84 4.27
C TRP A 75 24.46 -24.53 3.14
N TYR A 76 24.85 -24.75 1.87
CA TYR A 76 24.00 -24.53 0.71
C TYR A 76 22.88 -25.56 0.65
N ILE A 77 23.19 -26.83 0.87
CA ILE A 77 22.21 -27.93 0.93
C ILE A 77 21.18 -27.67 2.05
N GLU A 78 21.66 -27.23 3.22
CA GLU A 78 20.78 -26.89 4.35
C GLU A 78 19.91 -25.65 4.07
N SER A 79 20.42 -24.69 3.32
CA SER A 79 19.63 -23.54 2.86
C SER A 79 18.51 -23.97 1.91
N CYS A 80 18.79 -24.87 0.95
CA CYS A 80 17.77 -25.47 0.08
C CYS A 80 16.66 -26.17 0.86
N LYS A 81 17.01 -26.88 1.93
CA LYS A 81 16.01 -27.60 2.78
C LYS A 81 15.11 -26.69 3.60
N LYS A 82 15.51 -25.43 3.84
CA LYS A 82 14.71 -24.44 4.60
C LYS A 82 13.73 -23.66 3.72
N ILE A 83 13.92 -23.69 2.42
CA ILE A 83 13.05 -23.00 1.46
C ILE A 83 11.67 -23.67 1.44
N LYS A 84 10.61 -22.88 1.65
CA LYS A 84 9.21 -23.32 1.55
C LYS A 84 8.62 -23.02 0.18
N TYR A 85 8.93 -21.86 -0.35
CA TYR A 85 8.55 -21.41 -1.69
C TYR A 85 9.52 -20.33 -2.19
N MET A 86 9.80 -20.32 -3.49
CA MET A 86 10.71 -19.34 -4.06
C MET A 86 10.30 -18.92 -5.47
N PHE A 87 10.33 -17.61 -5.70
CA PHE A 87 9.96 -17.00 -6.97
C PHE A 87 11.13 -16.96 -7.97
N PRO A 88 10.83 -16.82 -9.28
CA PRO A 88 11.86 -16.61 -10.29
C PRO A 88 12.51 -15.23 -10.19
N LYS A 89 13.75 -15.11 -10.66
CA LYS A 89 14.50 -13.85 -10.72
C LYS A 89 13.77 -12.78 -11.52
N ALA A 90 13.18 -13.15 -12.66
CA ALA A 90 12.40 -12.23 -13.49
C ALA A 90 11.21 -11.61 -12.74
N HIS A 91 10.52 -12.39 -11.89
CA HIS A 91 9.44 -11.90 -11.06
C HIS A 91 9.96 -10.88 -10.02
N ALA A 92 11.03 -11.22 -9.31
CA ALA A 92 11.65 -10.32 -8.35
C ALA A 92 12.12 -9.01 -9.02
N ALA A 93 12.80 -9.11 -10.17
CA ALA A 93 13.27 -7.96 -10.93
C ALA A 93 12.11 -7.04 -11.38
N ALA A 94 11.00 -7.60 -11.85
CA ALA A 94 9.82 -6.83 -12.27
C ALA A 94 9.23 -6.04 -11.09
N TYR A 95 9.01 -6.69 -9.93
CA TYR A 95 8.46 -6.05 -8.75
C TYR A 95 9.40 -5.01 -8.14
N VAL A 96 10.69 -5.31 -8.03
CA VAL A 96 11.69 -4.35 -7.52
C VAL A 96 11.79 -3.13 -8.44
N THR A 97 11.80 -3.33 -9.76
CA THR A 97 11.79 -2.22 -10.73
C THR A 97 10.57 -1.34 -10.55
N GLY A 98 9.37 -1.94 -10.38
CA GLY A 98 8.14 -1.20 -10.08
C GLY A 98 8.25 -0.42 -8.77
N ALA A 99 8.73 -1.05 -7.70
CA ALA A 99 8.92 -0.42 -6.41
C ALA A 99 9.90 0.76 -6.46
N VAL A 100 11.04 0.60 -7.15
CA VAL A 100 12.03 1.69 -7.32
C VAL A 100 11.43 2.87 -8.08
N LYS A 101 10.65 2.62 -9.14
CA LYS A 101 9.93 3.70 -9.86
C LYS A 101 8.96 4.44 -8.96
N LEU A 102 8.18 3.72 -8.14
CA LEU A 102 7.27 4.35 -7.18
C LEU A 102 8.02 5.14 -6.10
N CYS A 103 9.16 4.62 -5.62
CA CYS A 103 10.03 5.35 -4.68
C CYS A 103 10.58 6.63 -5.30
N TRP A 104 10.93 6.62 -6.60
CA TRP A 104 11.37 7.82 -7.31
C TRP A 104 10.27 8.89 -7.30
N PHE A 105 9.02 8.54 -7.64
CA PHE A 105 7.89 9.48 -7.54
C PHE A 105 7.70 9.99 -6.11
N LYS A 106 7.80 9.11 -5.11
CA LYS A 106 7.69 9.50 -3.70
C LYS A 106 8.73 10.52 -3.25
N VAL A 107 9.91 10.50 -3.85
CA VAL A 107 11.01 11.44 -3.53
C VAL A 107 10.85 12.76 -4.27
N TYR A 108 10.58 12.73 -5.58
CA TYR A 108 10.61 13.90 -6.44
C TYR A 108 9.23 14.55 -6.67
N TYR A 109 8.16 13.80 -6.49
CA TYR A 109 6.75 14.22 -6.65
C TYR A 109 5.89 13.69 -5.50
N PRO A 110 6.22 14.07 -4.24
CA PRO A 110 5.58 13.47 -3.08
C PRO A 110 4.07 13.72 -3.02
N SER A 111 3.59 14.92 -3.34
CA SER A 111 2.15 15.22 -3.30
C SER A 111 1.36 14.38 -4.29
N GLU A 112 1.88 14.20 -5.51
CA GLU A 112 1.29 13.34 -6.54
C GLU A 112 1.30 11.88 -6.12
N PHE A 113 2.41 11.41 -5.54
CA PHE A 113 2.53 10.05 -5.03
C PHE A 113 1.48 9.78 -3.95
N TYR A 114 1.40 10.63 -2.92
CA TYR A 114 0.42 10.44 -1.84
C TYR A 114 -1.02 10.61 -2.33
N SER A 115 -1.31 11.55 -3.23
CA SER A 115 -2.61 11.68 -3.86
C SER A 115 -3.04 10.39 -4.56
N ALA A 116 -2.17 9.80 -5.38
CA ALA A 116 -2.46 8.58 -6.11
C ALA A 116 -2.69 7.36 -5.19
N VAL A 117 -1.81 7.18 -4.19
CA VAL A 117 -1.91 6.03 -3.27
C VAL A 117 -3.12 6.17 -2.35
N LEU A 118 -3.35 7.34 -1.77
CA LEU A 118 -4.47 7.58 -0.85
C LEU A 118 -5.82 7.52 -1.55
N THR A 119 -5.91 7.80 -2.84
CA THR A 119 -7.15 7.60 -3.62
C THR A 119 -7.67 6.16 -3.54
N LYS A 120 -6.78 5.17 -3.39
CA LYS A 120 -7.15 3.76 -3.19
C LYS A 120 -7.59 3.41 -1.77
N HIS A 121 -7.36 4.31 -0.82
CA HIS A 121 -7.63 4.12 0.61
C HIS A 121 -8.64 5.14 1.16
N THR A 122 -9.29 5.94 0.29
CA THR A 122 -10.16 7.07 0.71
C THR A 122 -11.28 6.62 1.64
N GLU A 123 -11.88 5.45 1.43
CA GLU A 123 -12.94 4.89 2.28
C GLU A 123 -12.47 4.53 3.71
N ASN A 124 -11.16 4.39 3.90
CA ASN A 124 -10.55 4.06 5.20
C ASN A 124 -10.08 5.30 5.96
N ILE A 125 -10.35 6.51 5.45
CA ILE A 125 -9.88 7.76 6.04
C ILE A 125 -10.95 8.35 6.95
N ASP A 126 -10.59 8.59 8.21
CA ASP A 126 -11.38 9.39 9.14
C ASP A 126 -11.03 10.88 8.95
N VAL A 127 -11.90 11.61 8.27
CA VAL A 127 -11.72 13.03 7.94
C VAL A 127 -11.42 13.88 9.17
N LYS A 128 -12.11 13.65 10.29
CA LYS A 128 -11.88 14.39 11.53
C LYS A 128 -10.47 14.18 12.07
N THR A 129 -10.01 12.93 12.07
CA THR A 129 -8.67 12.59 12.52
C THR A 129 -7.60 13.24 11.65
N VAL A 130 -7.72 13.18 10.33
CA VAL A 130 -6.68 13.71 9.41
C VAL A 130 -6.65 15.23 9.37
N LEU A 131 -7.79 15.91 9.48
CA LEU A 131 -7.87 17.38 9.60
C LEU A 131 -7.40 17.88 10.97
N GLY A 132 -7.42 17.03 12.00
CA GLY A 132 -6.86 17.31 13.32
C GLY A 132 -5.32 17.35 13.32
N GLY A 133 -4.68 17.05 12.20
CA GLY A 133 -3.25 17.15 12.01
C GLY A 133 -2.44 15.99 12.58
N LYS A 134 -1.12 16.15 12.57
CA LYS A 134 -0.14 15.10 12.86
C LYS A 134 -0.34 14.42 14.22
N GLU A 135 -0.62 15.19 15.28
CA GLU A 135 -0.80 14.62 16.62
C GLU A 135 -2.10 13.80 16.73
N SER A 136 -3.18 14.26 16.09
CA SER A 136 -4.45 13.52 16.03
C SER A 136 -4.26 12.16 15.33
N VAL A 137 -3.55 12.15 14.19
CA VAL A 137 -3.23 10.92 13.43
C VAL A 137 -2.36 9.98 14.28
N ARG A 138 -1.32 10.49 14.93
CA ARG A 138 -0.46 9.70 15.82
C ARG A 138 -1.23 9.03 16.95
N ASN A 139 -2.09 9.80 17.63
CA ASN A 139 -2.90 9.28 18.73
C ASN A 139 -3.86 8.18 18.25
N LYS A 140 -4.46 8.35 17.08
CA LYS A 140 -5.33 7.32 16.48
C LYS A 140 -4.57 6.05 16.12
N ILE A 141 -3.35 6.17 15.59
CA ILE A 141 -2.46 5.02 15.32
C ILE A 141 -2.18 4.25 16.62
N GLN A 142 -1.78 4.95 17.68
CA GLN A 142 -1.49 4.33 18.98
C GLN A 142 -2.72 3.63 19.56
N LEU A 143 -3.89 4.25 19.47
CA LEU A 143 -5.15 3.68 19.93
C LEU A 143 -5.46 2.36 19.23
N ILE A 144 -5.33 2.30 17.88
CA ILE A 144 -5.59 1.09 17.12
C ILE A 144 -4.54 0.01 17.43
N GLN A 145 -3.26 0.37 17.51
CA GLN A 145 -2.17 -0.58 17.81
C GLN A 145 -2.24 -1.18 19.20
N SER A 146 -2.74 -0.44 20.18
CA SER A 146 -2.91 -0.91 21.56
C SER A 146 -4.19 -1.73 21.77
N ASN A 147 -5.08 -1.79 20.79
CA ASN A 147 -6.34 -2.55 20.89
C ASN A 147 -6.16 -4.01 20.45
N PRO A 148 -6.21 -5.00 21.35
CA PRO A 148 -6.08 -6.41 21.01
C PRO A 148 -7.24 -6.92 20.11
N GLU A 149 -8.40 -6.26 20.18
CA GLU A 149 -9.62 -6.61 19.46
C GLU A 149 -9.81 -5.79 18.17
N ALA A 150 -8.73 -5.18 17.63
CA ALA A 150 -8.79 -4.39 16.42
C ALA A 150 -9.37 -5.19 15.24
N THR A 151 -10.43 -4.67 14.64
CA THR A 151 -11.16 -5.27 13.52
C THR A 151 -10.36 -5.22 12.21
N ALA A 152 -10.84 -5.92 11.18
CA ALA A 152 -10.25 -5.82 9.83
C ALA A 152 -10.34 -4.38 9.28
N LYS A 153 -11.42 -3.64 9.62
CA LYS A 153 -11.57 -2.23 9.27
C LYS A 153 -10.53 -1.34 9.97
N ASP A 154 -10.26 -1.59 11.25
CA ASP A 154 -9.23 -0.87 12.01
C ASP A 154 -7.83 -1.12 11.42
N LYS A 155 -7.54 -2.34 10.99
CA LYS A 155 -6.27 -2.68 10.32
C LYS A 155 -6.12 -1.96 8.99
N GLY A 156 -7.17 -1.93 8.15
CA GLY A 156 -7.16 -1.16 6.91
C GLY A 156 -6.99 0.34 7.14
N MET A 157 -7.62 0.89 8.17
CA MET A 157 -7.44 2.28 8.60
C MET A 157 -6.00 2.52 9.10
N LEU A 158 -5.42 1.60 9.86
CA LEU A 158 -4.05 1.71 10.37
C LEU A 158 -3.03 1.84 9.24
N ASP A 159 -3.15 1.01 8.19
CA ASP A 159 -2.25 1.09 7.03
C ASP A 159 -2.33 2.46 6.34
N ALA A 160 -3.54 3.00 6.16
CA ALA A 160 -3.74 4.34 5.62
C ALA A 160 -3.15 5.43 6.54
N LEU A 161 -3.40 5.35 7.85
CA LEU A 161 -2.91 6.33 8.83
C LEU A 161 -1.38 6.34 8.95
N LEU A 162 -0.71 5.20 8.85
CA LEU A 162 0.76 5.14 8.84
C LEU A 162 1.34 5.88 7.64
N LEU A 163 0.74 5.71 6.46
CA LEU A 163 1.13 6.43 5.26
C LEU A 163 0.85 7.94 5.37
N ILE A 164 -0.30 8.30 5.93
CA ILE A 164 -0.69 9.69 6.18
C ILE A 164 0.26 10.35 7.18
N TYR A 165 0.62 9.65 8.25
CA TYR A 165 1.56 10.16 9.25
C TYR A 165 2.93 10.45 8.62
N GLU A 166 3.43 9.54 7.79
CA GLU A 166 4.68 9.75 7.03
C GLU A 166 4.57 10.98 6.11
N MET A 167 3.46 11.12 5.38
CA MET A 167 3.17 12.29 4.53
C MET A 167 3.23 13.60 5.33
N MET A 168 2.59 13.63 6.50
CA MET A 168 2.60 14.80 7.38
C MET A 168 3.97 15.10 7.98
N LEU A 169 4.81 14.10 8.22
CA LEU A 169 6.20 14.30 8.63
C LEU A 169 7.06 14.95 7.53
N ARG A 170 6.67 14.81 6.26
CA ARG A 170 7.28 15.48 5.11
C ARG A 170 6.73 16.91 4.87
N GLY A 171 5.82 17.37 5.73
CA GLY A 171 5.24 18.72 5.63
C GLY A 171 4.02 18.81 4.71
N ILE A 172 3.51 17.71 4.17
CA ILE A 172 2.30 17.68 3.35
C ILE A 172 1.10 17.45 4.27
N THR A 173 0.07 18.31 4.16
CA THR A 173 -1.13 18.24 5.02
C THR A 173 -2.39 18.04 4.19
N PHE A 174 -3.51 17.78 4.87
CA PHE A 174 -4.81 17.78 4.23
C PHE A 174 -5.46 19.17 4.30
N LEU A 175 -6.11 19.53 3.21
CA LEU A 175 -7.05 20.65 3.14
C LEU A 175 -8.47 20.11 3.24
N PRO A 176 -9.40 20.83 3.92
CA PRO A 176 -10.77 20.38 4.07
C PRO A 176 -11.50 20.26 2.73
N VAL A 177 -12.61 19.53 2.72
CA VAL A 177 -13.50 19.50 1.56
C VAL A 177 -14.02 20.90 1.29
N ASP A 178 -14.04 21.29 0.03
CA ASP A 178 -14.53 22.59 -0.47
C ASP A 178 -15.31 22.34 -1.76
N TYR A 179 -16.54 22.88 -1.86
CA TYR A 179 -17.40 22.53 -2.99
C TYR A 179 -16.87 23.00 -4.34
N LYS A 180 -16.11 24.11 -4.39
CA LYS A 180 -15.54 24.64 -5.63
C LYS A 180 -14.25 23.92 -6.03
N LYS A 181 -13.45 23.51 -5.04
CA LYS A 181 -12.07 23.04 -5.25
C LYS A 181 -11.91 21.52 -5.16
N SER A 182 -12.75 20.86 -4.35
CA SER A 182 -12.66 19.40 -4.20
C SER A 182 -13.07 18.68 -5.48
N ARG A 183 -12.41 17.57 -5.74
CA ARG A 183 -12.80 16.60 -6.77
C ARG A 183 -13.80 15.59 -6.20
N ALA A 184 -14.42 14.81 -7.06
CA ALA A 184 -15.37 13.79 -6.64
C ALA A 184 -14.68 12.69 -5.80
N THR A 185 -13.68 12.03 -6.37
CA THR A 185 -13.10 10.78 -5.84
C THR A 185 -11.59 10.83 -5.61
N THR A 186 -10.89 11.78 -6.21
CA THR A 186 -9.43 11.93 -6.14
C THR A 186 -9.03 13.20 -5.39
N TYR A 187 -7.86 13.20 -4.79
CA TYR A 187 -7.33 14.38 -4.10
C TYR A 187 -6.91 15.44 -5.12
N ALA A 188 -7.25 16.71 -4.87
CA ALA A 188 -6.66 17.84 -5.58
C ALA A 188 -5.37 18.28 -4.86
N ILE A 189 -4.38 18.73 -5.61
CA ILE A 189 -3.13 19.23 -5.04
C ILE A 189 -3.18 20.77 -5.10
N GLU A 190 -3.03 21.40 -3.93
CA GLU A 190 -3.00 22.87 -3.78
C GLU A 190 -1.79 23.24 -2.93
N ASP A 191 -0.86 23.99 -3.50
CA ASP A 191 0.40 24.44 -2.82
C ASP A 191 1.13 23.28 -2.12
N GLY A 192 1.18 22.12 -2.79
CA GLY A 192 1.82 20.91 -2.27
C GLY A 192 1.01 20.12 -1.26
N ASN A 193 -0.16 20.59 -0.83
CA ASN A 193 -1.06 19.91 0.10
C ASN A 193 -2.19 19.15 -0.65
N LEU A 194 -2.83 18.23 0.04
CA LEU A 194 -3.89 17.40 -0.54
C LEU A 194 -5.27 17.85 -0.05
N ARG A 195 -6.10 18.34 -0.97
CA ARG A 195 -7.52 18.62 -0.67
C ARG A 195 -8.33 17.34 -0.71
N LEU A 196 -9.09 17.09 0.35
CA LEU A 196 -9.97 15.95 0.50
C LEU A 196 -11.07 15.95 -0.60
N PRO A 197 -11.34 14.79 -1.23
CA PRO A 197 -12.45 14.64 -2.17
C PRO A 197 -13.79 14.51 -1.44
N PHE A 198 -14.91 14.65 -2.15
CA PHE A 198 -16.22 14.38 -1.60
C PHE A 198 -16.41 12.94 -1.12
N LEU A 199 -15.77 11.98 -1.79
CA LEU A 199 -15.76 10.57 -1.42
C LEU A 199 -15.20 10.32 0.00
N ALA A 200 -14.35 11.19 0.52
CA ALA A 200 -13.79 11.06 1.87
C ALA A 200 -14.83 11.29 2.97
N VAL A 201 -15.98 11.94 2.65
CA VAL A 201 -17.03 12.19 3.62
C VAL A 201 -17.80 10.92 3.91
N GLU A 202 -17.86 10.54 5.16
CA GLU A 202 -18.50 9.30 5.61
C GLU A 202 -19.95 9.19 5.13
N GLY A 203 -20.23 8.08 4.46
CA GLY A 203 -21.53 7.80 3.85
C GLY A 203 -21.70 8.33 2.43
N CYS A 204 -20.75 9.09 1.90
CA CYS A 204 -20.73 9.53 0.51
C CYS A 204 -20.13 8.42 -0.37
N GLY A 205 -20.97 7.69 -1.09
CA GLY A 205 -20.52 6.69 -2.05
C GLY A 205 -19.97 7.33 -3.34
N GLU A 206 -19.20 6.58 -4.11
CA GLU A 206 -18.51 7.05 -5.32
C GLU A 206 -19.48 7.71 -6.32
N ASN A 207 -20.59 7.05 -6.64
CA ASN A 207 -21.59 7.59 -7.55
C ASN A 207 -22.25 8.90 -7.03
N ALA A 208 -22.45 9.00 -5.72
CA ALA A 208 -23.00 10.22 -5.10
C ALA A 208 -22.00 11.37 -5.18
N ALA A 209 -20.70 11.10 -4.91
CA ALA A 209 -19.63 12.07 -5.04
C ALA A 209 -19.48 12.60 -6.48
N ILE A 210 -19.57 11.72 -7.47
CA ILE A 210 -19.49 12.08 -8.90
C ILE A 210 -20.68 12.97 -9.29
N LYS A 211 -21.92 12.56 -8.98
CA LYS A 211 -23.12 13.33 -9.30
C LYS A 211 -23.14 14.69 -8.60
N LEU A 212 -22.72 14.73 -7.32
CA LEU A 212 -22.59 15.98 -6.59
C LEU A 212 -21.64 16.94 -7.30
N LYS A 213 -20.46 16.44 -7.70
CA LYS A 213 -19.47 17.25 -8.41
C LYS A 213 -19.98 17.74 -9.76
N GLU A 214 -20.69 16.91 -10.52
CA GLU A 214 -21.29 17.28 -11.79
C GLU A 214 -22.31 18.44 -11.64
N VAL A 215 -23.14 18.40 -10.60
CA VAL A 215 -24.10 19.47 -10.30
C VAL A 215 -23.38 20.76 -9.94
N ILE A 216 -22.37 20.66 -9.09
CA ILE A 216 -21.55 21.82 -8.68
C ILE A 216 -20.85 22.45 -9.87
N ASP A 217 -20.29 21.66 -10.77
CA ASP A 217 -19.57 22.15 -11.95
C ASP A 217 -20.48 22.81 -12.98
N LYS A 218 -21.74 22.40 -13.06
CA LYS A 218 -22.75 23.08 -13.90
C LYS A 218 -23.12 24.48 -13.38
N GLY A 219 -23.12 24.64 -12.04
CA GLY A 219 -23.36 25.93 -11.41
C GLY A 219 -24.82 26.37 -11.40
N ASP A 220 -25.79 25.53 -11.81
CA ASP A 220 -27.20 25.84 -11.94
C ASP A 220 -27.92 25.62 -10.59
N PHE A 221 -27.45 26.24 -9.52
CA PHE A 221 -28.05 26.18 -8.19
C PHE A 221 -27.86 27.51 -7.44
N ILE A 222 -28.82 27.84 -6.57
CA ILE A 222 -28.77 29.03 -5.71
C ILE A 222 -28.72 28.67 -4.21
N CYS A 223 -29.04 27.42 -3.85
CA CYS A 223 -29.09 26.95 -2.48
C CYS A 223 -28.73 25.46 -2.38
N LEU A 224 -28.61 24.94 -1.16
CA LEU A 224 -28.30 23.53 -0.91
C LEU A 224 -29.44 22.58 -1.31
N GLU A 225 -30.68 23.02 -1.19
CA GLU A 225 -31.84 22.25 -1.63
C GLU A 225 -31.80 21.96 -3.14
N ASP A 226 -31.37 22.94 -3.95
CA ASP A 226 -31.16 22.73 -5.40
C ASP A 226 -30.08 21.70 -5.68
N ILE A 227 -28.95 21.78 -4.97
CA ILE A 227 -27.85 20.79 -5.08
C ILE A 227 -28.39 19.41 -4.72
N GLN A 228 -29.15 19.28 -3.65
CA GLN A 228 -29.72 18.00 -3.22
C GLN A 228 -30.67 17.43 -4.26
N ALA A 229 -31.59 18.25 -4.74
CA ALA A 229 -32.61 17.84 -5.72
C ALA A 229 -31.99 17.36 -7.04
N GLN A 230 -30.94 18.06 -7.51
CA GLN A 230 -30.26 17.74 -8.78
C GLN A 230 -29.31 16.57 -8.66
N SER A 231 -28.53 16.48 -7.57
CA SER A 231 -27.54 15.41 -7.38
C SER A 231 -28.14 14.13 -6.84
N GLY A 232 -29.27 14.20 -6.15
CA GLY A 232 -29.87 13.07 -5.43
C GLY A 232 -29.04 12.62 -4.23
N ILE A 233 -28.15 13.48 -3.71
CA ILE A 233 -27.34 13.15 -2.54
C ILE A 233 -28.22 12.94 -1.31
N ASN A 234 -27.87 11.96 -0.48
CA ASN A 234 -28.60 11.68 0.76
C ASN A 234 -28.53 12.89 1.71
N SER A 235 -29.65 13.22 2.36
CA SER A 235 -29.75 14.32 3.32
C SER A 235 -28.74 14.22 4.46
N THR A 236 -28.45 13.02 4.93
CA THR A 236 -27.44 12.80 5.99
C THR A 236 -26.04 13.21 5.53
N VAL A 237 -25.66 12.89 4.29
CA VAL A 237 -24.35 13.28 3.73
C VAL A 237 -24.32 14.79 3.49
N LEU A 238 -25.41 15.36 2.97
CA LEU A 238 -25.50 16.81 2.77
C LEU A 238 -25.38 17.58 4.09
N SER A 239 -26.05 17.10 5.16
CA SER A 239 -25.91 17.69 6.51
C SER A 239 -24.45 17.63 6.99
N LYS A 240 -23.76 16.49 6.84
CA LYS A 240 -22.34 16.39 7.21
C LYS A 240 -21.46 17.38 6.45
N LEU A 241 -21.68 17.52 5.12
CA LEU A 241 -20.97 18.49 4.31
C LEU A 241 -21.24 19.93 4.77
N TYR A 242 -22.48 20.23 5.15
CA TYR A 242 -22.84 21.54 5.68
C TYR A 242 -22.17 21.82 7.03
N ASP A 243 -22.24 20.85 7.96
CA ASP A 243 -21.60 20.95 9.29
C ASP A 243 -20.06 21.12 9.19
N MET A 244 -19.47 20.62 8.12
CA MET A 244 -18.05 20.80 7.80
C MET A 244 -17.76 22.15 7.10
N ASN A 245 -18.76 23.00 6.92
CA ASN A 245 -18.64 24.28 6.22
C ASN A 245 -18.13 24.16 4.76
N VAL A 246 -18.47 23.07 4.09
CA VAL A 246 -18.02 22.78 2.71
C VAL A 246 -18.54 23.80 1.72
N PHE A 247 -19.75 24.31 1.95
CA PHE A 247 -20.48 25.20 1.02
C PHE A 247 -20.27 26.69 1.29
N GLY A 248 -19.54 27.05 2.36
CA GLY A 248 -19.31 28.44 2.74
C GLY A 248 -20.62 29.20 2.98
N ASP A 249 -20.80 30.33 2.29
CA ASP A 249 -21.96 31.22 2.46
C ASP A 249 -23.17 30.81 1.63
N LEU A 250 -23.18 29.62 1.00
CA LEU A 250 -24.32 29.16 0.21
C LEU A 250 -25.55 28.94 1.11
N PRO A 251 -26.72 29.57 0.85
CA PRO A 251 -27.89 29.42 1.70
C PRO A 251 -28.45 27.99 1.63
N GLN A 252 -29.06 27.54 2.73
CA GLN A 252 -29.69 26.22 2.79
C GLN A 252 -30.93 26.15 1.87
N SER A 253 -31.76 27.17 1.86
CA SER A 253 -33.00 27.25 1.08
C SER A 253 -33.10 28.57 0.32
N ALA A 254 -33.80 28.56 -0.81
CA ALA A 254 -34.15 29.75 -1.55
C ALA A 254 -35.26 30.57 -0.88
N GLN A 255 -35.91 30.06 0.18
CA GLN A 255 -36.93 30.79 0.90
C GLN A 255 -36.30 31.90 1.76
N ILE A 256 -36.63 33.14 1.44
CA ILE A 256 -36.26 34.27 2.29
C ILE A 256 -37.16 34.20 3.54
N SER A 257 -36.54 33.89 4.69
CA SER A 257 -37.20 34.00 5.98
C SER A 257 -37.37 35.50 6.33
N PHE A 258 -38.56 35.95 6.44
CA PHE A 258 -38.91 37.32 6.81
C PHE A 258 -39.01 37.51 8.36
N PHE A 259 -38.29 36.67 9.15
CA PHE A 259 -38.29 36.81 10.60
C PHE A 259 -36.85 36.82 11.13
#